data_a9f60106813f4a9180de24d7a58e5995
#
_entry.id   a9f60106813f4a9180de24d7a58e5995
#
_cell.length_a   1.000
_cell.length_b   1.000
_cell.length_c   1.000
_cell.angle_alpha   90.00
_cell.angle_beta   90.00
_cell.angle_gamma   90.00
#
_symmetry.space_group_name_H-M   'P 1'
#
loop_
_entity.id
_entity.type
_entity.pdbx_description
1 polymer ?
#
loop_
_entity_poly.entity_id
_entity_poly.type
_entity_poly.pdbx_seq_one_letter_code
_entity_poly.pdbx_strand_id
1 'polypeptide(L)'
;VTVRPDPTFHALEDTDVLVSARSLAEYTDMFGLNGADLEGRIVDCPGGAASAVAEICAAGGHAIAVDPQYARGAEDLRGRILADVDRSVAQKQAREVDFDWDVRGGVVGHEAIRRTAADRMLTDLAASPERYIAGALPSLPLASDSADLVLCSHLLFTYADRMDLSDHVDAIVEMARIAPEVRIYPLVDHLGNPLPELVRSVIARLKKERLASRIEPVIRPFQLAATTRLVVERMNHQRP
;
A
#
# COMPACT_ATOMS: atom_id res chain seq x y z
N VAL A 1 -11.14 32.37 -10.82
CA VAL A 1 -10.82 31.09 -10.14
C VAL A 1 -11.56 30.01 -10.90
N THR A 2 -10.85 29.34 -11.82
CA THR A 2 -11.39 28.22 -12.60
C THR A 2 -11.30 26.99 -11.69
N VAL A 3 -12.43 26.57 -11.15
CA VAL A 3 -12.56 25.29 -10.46
C VAL A 3 -12.28 24.22 -11.53
N ARG A 4 -11.17 23.48 -11.40
CA ARG A 4 -10.97 22.26 -12.18
C ARG A 4 -12.12 21.32 -11.82
N PRO A 5 -12.77 20.67 -12.80
CA PRO A 5 -13.69 19.59 -12.49
C PRO A 5 -12.91 18.51 -11.73
N ASP A 6 -13.55 17.99 -10.69
CA ASP A 6 -13.12 16.88 -9.86
C ASP A 6 -12.54 15.79 -10.78
N PRO A 7 -11.27 15.40 -10.66
CA PRO A 7 -10.77 14.27 -11.41
C PRO A 7 -11.58 13.08 -10.90
N THR A 8 -12.46 12.55 -11.76
CA THR A 8 -13.06 11.25 -11.52
C THR A 8 -11.93 10.22 -11.53
N PHE A 9 -11.27 10.07 -10.40
CA PHE A 9 -10.68 8.81 -10.03
C PHE A 9 -11.84 7.82 -10.24
N HIS A 10 -11.76 7.04 -11.32
CA HIS A 10 -12.79 6.03 -11.53
C HIS A 10 -12.75 5.14 -10.32
N ALA A 11 -13.65 5.42 -9.38
CA ALA A 11 -13.71 4.75 -8.10
C ALA A 11 -13.70 3.27 -8.42
N LEU A 12 -12.58 2.61 -8.13
CA LEU A 12 -12.46 1.17 -8.28
C LEU A 12 -13.67 0.62 -7.57
N GLU A 13 -14.61 0.01 -8.32
CA GLU A 13 -15.82 -0.48 -7.71
C GLU A 13 -15.42 -1.39 -6.56
N ASP A 14 -16.02 -1.17 -5.42
CA ASP A 14 -15.67 -1.72 -4.13
C ASP A 14 -15.50 -3.26 -4.12
N THR A 15 -16.15 -3.95 -5.06
CA THR A 15 -16.10 -5.41 -5.19
C THR A 15 -14.83 -5.95 -5.85
N ASP A 16 -14.06 -5.10 -6.50
CA ASP A 16 -12.97 -5.51 -7.39
C ASP A 16 -11.58 -5.41 -6.76
N VAL A 17 -11.42 -4.62 -5.70
CA VAL A 17 -10.17 -4.47 -4.96
C VAL A 17 -10.19 -5.34 -3.72
N LEU A 18 -9.16 -6.18 -3.54
CA LEU A 18 -9.01 -7.00 -2.35
C LEU A 18 -8.59 -6.15 -1.15
N VAL A 19 -9.35 -6.24 -0.05
CA VAL A 19 -8.92 -5.74 1.26
C VAL A 19 -7.90 -6.72 1.83
N SER A 20 -6.63 -6.53 1.47
CA SER A 20 -5.61 -7.54 1.74
C SER A 20 -5.00 -7.39 3.13
N ALA A 21 -4.92 -8.51 3.86
CA ALA A 21 -4.28 -8.59 5.17
C ALA A 21 -2.79 -8.97 5.02
N ARG A 22 -1.90 -8.21 5.66
CA ARG A 22 -0.45 -8.45 5.65
C ARG A 22 0.16 -8.07 7.00
N SER A 23 1.19 -8.84 7.42
CA SER A 23 1.94 -8.57 8.64
C SER A 23 3.01 -7.48 8.44
N LEU A 24 3.51 -6.92 9.55
CA LEU A 24 4.67 -6.02 9.54
C LEU A 24 5.92 -6.70 8.96
N ALA A 25 6.12 -7.99 9.22
CA ALA A 25 7.24 -8.74 8.64
C ALA A 25 7.19 -8.73 7.10
N GLU A 26 5.99 -8.91 6.51
CA GLU A 26 5.82 -8.80 5.07
C GLU A 26 6.06 -7.36 4.56
N TYR A 27 5.64 -6.35 5.30
CA TYR A 27 5.91 -4.95 4.98
C TYR A 27 7.41 -4.65 5.02
N THR A 28 8.11 -5.20 6.01
CA THR A 28 9.57 -5.09 6.11
C THR A 28 10.26 -5.67 4.86
N ASP A 29 9.86 -6.84 4.42
CA ASP A 29 10.39 -7.46 3.19
C ASP A 29 10.09 -6.61 1.94
N MET A 30 8.82 -6.21 1.77
CA MET A 30 8.34 -5.48 0.60
C MET A 30 8.95 -4.07 0.48
N PHE A 31 8.98 -3.34 1.59
CA PHE A 31 9.39 -1.95 1.61
C PHE A 31 10.82 -1.74 2.11
N GLY A 32 11.51 -2.78 2.57
CA GLY A 32 12.85 -2.68 3.12
C GLY A 32 12.90 -1.81 4.37
N LEU A 33 11.88 -1.95 5.25
CA LEU A 33 11.82 -1.16 6.47
C LEU A 33 12.99 -1.50 7.40
N ASN A 34 13.56 -0.48 8.01
CA ASN A 34 14.62 -0.59 9.00
C ASN A 34 14.24 0.11 10.31
N GLY A 35 15.10 0.06 11.33
CA GLY A 35 14.82 0.64 12.63
C GLY A 35 14.53 2.14 12.58
N ALA A 36 15.26 2.90 11.76
CA ALA A 36 15.04 4.34 11.62
C ALA A 36 13.68 4.67 10.98
N ASP A 37 13.24 3.85 10.00
CA ASP A 37 11.90 4.01 9.43
C ASP A 37 10.82 3.80 10.49
N LEU A 38 10.98 2.79 11.37
CA LEU A 38 10.00 2.42 12.39
C LEU A 38 9.96 3.40 13.58
N GLU A 39 10.98 4.23 13.76
CA GLU A 39 11.02 5.34 14.72
C GLU A 39 10.28 6.58 14.18
N GLY A 40 10.12 6.68 12.87
CA GLY A 40 9.40 7.77 12.20
C GLY A 40 7.88 7.62 12.23
N ARG A 41 7.20 8.63 11.67
CA ARG A 41 5.74 8.61 11.48
C ARG A 41 5.42 7.96 10.14
N ILE A 42 4.71 6.85 10.16
CA ILE A 42 4.39 6.07 8.96
C ILE A 42 2.89 6.23 8.61
N VAL A 43 2.61 6.43 7.34
CA VAL A 43 1.26 6.32 6.76
C VAL A 43 1.21 5.11 5.82
N ASP A 44 0.27 4.20 6.06
CA ASP A 44 -0.04 3.07 5.18
C ASP A 44 -1.27 3.42 4.33
N CYS A 45 -1.11 3.57 3.01
CA CYS A 45 -2.17 3.98 2.09
C CYS A 45 -2.06 3.27 0.73
N PRO A 46 -3.02 2.37 0.38
CA PRO A 46 -4.16 1.93 1.19
C PRO A 46 -3.75 0.94 2.27
N GLY A 47 -4.33 1.10 3.47
CA GLY A 47 -3.99 0.25 4.61
C GLY A 47 -4.66 -1.12 4.59
N GLY A 48 -5.83 -1.23 3.95
CA GLY A 48 -6.58 -2.49 3.85
C GLY A 48 -6.81 -3.15 5.21
N ALA A 49 -6.43 -4.42 5.32
CA ALA A 49 -6.47 -5.20 6.55
C ALA A 49 -5.06 -5.55 7.08
N ALA A 50 -4.04 -4.75 6.70
CA ALA A 50 -2.68 -4.98 7.18
C ALA A 50 -2.55 -4.70 8.67
N SER A 51 -1.84 -5.58 9.38
CA SER A 51 -1.53 -5.39 10.81
C SER A 51 -0.29 -4.53 11.06
N ALA A 52 0.35 -4.02 10.00
CA ALA A 52 1.59 -3.26 10.14
C ALA A 52 1.45 -2.06 11.09
N VAL A 53 0.36 -1.28 10.96
CA VAL A 53 0.06 -0.15 11.87
C VAL A 53 -0.08 -0.61 13.32
N ALA A 54 -0.87 -1.65 13.56
CA ALA A 54 -1.06 -2.21 14.90
C ALA A 54 0.26 -2.71 15.51
N GLU A 55 1.09 -3.38 14.71
CA GLU A 55 2.37 -3.93 15.15
C GLU A 55 3.40 -2.84 15.44
N ILE A 56 3.50 -1.82 14.59
CA ILE A 56 4.37 -0.66 14.79
C ILE A 56 3.99 0.08 16.07
N CYS A 57 2.70 0.38 16.26
CA CYS A 57 2.23 1.09 17.44
C CYS A 57 2.39 0.26 18.73
N ALA A 58 2.16 -1.05 18.67
CA ALA A 58 2.41 -1.94 19.80
C ALA A 58 3.88 -2.01 20.22
N ALA A 59 4.80 -1.78 19.27
CA ALA A 59 6.24 -1.67 19.54
C ALA A 59 6.68 -0.26 20.00
N GLY A 60 5.75 0.69 20.15
CA GLY A 60 6.03 2.06 20.58
C GLY A 60 6.30 3.05 19.46
N GLY A 61 6.17 2.64 18.20
CA GLY A 61 6.28 3.51 17.03
C GLY A 61 4.99 4.29 16.72
N HIS A 62 5.00 5.05 15.63
CA HIS A 62 3.90 5.92 15.22
C HIS A 62 3.45 5.60 13.79
N ALA A 63 2.27 5.03 13.64
CA ALA A 63 1.70 4.72 12.34
C ALA A 63 0.19 4.93 12.31
N ILE A 64 -0.33 5.29 11.13
CA ILE A 64 -1.76 5.35 10.81
C ILE A 64 -2.00 4.68 9.46
N ALA A 65 -3.22 4.19 9.26
CA ALA A 65 -3.68 3.64 7.99
C ALA A 65 -4.75 4.53 7.38
N VAL A 66 -4.73 4.68 6.06
CA VAL A 66 -5.78 5.38 5.31
C VAL A 66 -6.35 4.43 4.26
N ASP A 67 -7.66 4.22 4.27
CA ASP A 67 -8.35 3.35 3.31
C ASP A 67 -9.83 3.75 3.23
N PRO A 68 -10.46 3.77 2.04
CA PRO A 68 -11.90 4.07 1.93
C PRO A 68 -12.77 3.06 2.67
N GLN A 69 -12.31 1.82 2.86
CA GLN A 69 -13.04 0.78 3.58
C GLN A 69 -13.28 1.10 5.05
N TYR A 70 -12.48 1.97 5.66
CA TYR A 70 -12.64 2.36 7.08
C TYR A 70 -13.88 3.25 7.31
N ALA A 71 -14.55 3.72 6.25
CA ALA A 71 -15.87 4.34 6.36
C ALA A 71 -16.99 3.34 6.68
N ARG A 72 -16.74 2.02 6.56
CA ARG A 72 -17.73 0.98 6.85
C ARG A 72 -17.91 0.78 8.35
N GLY A 73 -19.08 0.30 8.73
CA GLY A 73 -19.27 -0.23 10.10
C GLY A 73 -18.34 -1.40 10.40
N ALA A 74 -17.92 -1.54 11.64
CA ALA A 74 -16.91 -2.52 12.05
C ALA A 74 -17.27 -3.96 11.67
N GLU A 75 -18.56 -4.35 11.76
CA GLU A 75 -19.01 -5.70 11.42
C GLU A 75 -19.01 -5.97 9.91
N ASP A 76 -19.45 -4.99 9.11
CA ASP A 76 -19.42 -5.05 7.65
C ASP A 76 -17.95 -5.13 7.14
N LEU A 77 -17.06 -4.32 7.69
CA LEU A 77 -15.64 -4.36 7.39
C LEU A 77 -15.03 -5.72 7.75
N ARG A 78 -15.36 -6.27 8.93
CA ARG A 78 -14.90 -7.61 9.34
C ARG A 78 -15.34 -8.68 8.36
N GLY A 79 -16.62 -8.69 8.00
CA GLY A 79 -17.18 -9.65 7.03
C GLY A 79 -16.46 -9.57 5.69
N ARG A 80 -16.23 -8.35 5.19
CA ARG A 80 -15.49 -8.11 3.94
C ARG A 80 -14.05 -8.62 4.01
N ILE A 81 -13.31 -8.30 5.07
CA ILE A 81 -11.92 -8.72 5.25
C ILE A 81 -11.80 -10.24 5.23
N LEU A 82 -12.65 -10.94 5.97
CA LEU A 82 -12.60 -12.41 6.05
C LEU A 82 -12.90 -13.06 4.68
N ALA A 83 -13.91 -12.55 3.97
CA ALA A 83 -14.22 -13.03 2.62
C ALA A 83 -13.06 -12.79 1.64
N ASP A 84 -12.37 -11.65 1.75
CA ASP A 84 -11.23 -11.32 0.90
C ASP A 84 -9.97 -12.12 1.25
N VAL A 85 -9.77 -12.51 2.51
CA VAL A 85 -8.73 -13.47 2.90
C VAL A 85 -8.96 -14.80 2.18
N ASP A 86 -10.17 -15.35 2.26
CA ASP A 86 -10.51 -16.63 1.60
C ASP A 86 -10.32 -16.54 0.08
N ARG A 87 -10.85 -15.48 -0.53
CA ARG A 87 -10.70 -15.21 -1.97
C ARG A 87 -9.24 -15.09 -2.39
N SER A 88 -8.42 -14.36 -1.62
CA SER A 88 -7.00 -14.15 -1.90
C SER A 88 -6.21 -15.46 -1.81
N VAL A 89 -6.50 -16.33 -0.82
CA VAL A 89 -5.85 -17.63 -0.69
C VAL A 89 -6.20 -18.52 -1.88
N ALA A 90 -7.49 -18.63 -2.22
CA ALA A 90 -7.95 -19.43 -3.36
C ALA A 90 -7.35 -18.98 -4.70
N GLN A 91 -7.29 -17.66 -4.96
CA GLN A 91 -6.67 -17.10 -6.17
C GLN A 91 -5.18 -17.45 -6.28
N LYS A 92 -4.44 -17.41 -5.17
CA LYS A 92 -3.02 -17.74 -5.17
C LYS A 92 -2.77 -19.23 -5.31
N GLN A 93 -3.61 -20.09 -4.69
CA GLN A 93 -3.55 -21.52 -4.89
C GLN A 93 -3.78 -21.93 -6.35
N ALA A 94 -4.71 -21.25 -7.04
CA ALA A 94 -4.96 -21.50 -8.46
C ALA A 94 -3.76 -21.12 -9.37
N ARG A 95 -2.79 -20.36 -8.83
CA ARG A 95 -1.58 -19.90 -9.52
C ARG A 95 -0.33 -20.20 -8.69
N GLU A 96 -0.28 -21.38 -8.12
CA GLU A 96 0.74 -21.80 -7.15
C GLU A 96 2.18 -21.57 -7.63
N VAL A 97 2.44 -21.75 -8.91
CA VAL A 97 3.77 -21.61 -9.53
C VAL A 97 4.30 -20.17 -9.56
N ASP A 98 3.45 -19.19 -9.34
CA ASP A 98 3.82 -17.76 -9.36
C ASP A 98 4.34 -17.28 -7.99
N PHE A 99 4.30 -18.12 -6.96
CA PHE A 99 4.57 -17.74 -5.58
C PHE A 99 5.63 -18.62 -4.92
N ASP A 100 6.48 -17.99 -4.11
CA ASP A 100 7.43 -18.69 -3.24
C ASP A 100 6.74 -19.07 -1.91
N TRP A 101 6.12 -20.22 -1.89
CA TRP A 101 5.38 -20.72 -0.72
C TRP A 101 6.28 -21.04 0.47
N ASP A 102 7.57 -21.34 0.25
CA ASP A 102 8.51 -21.68 1.32
C ASP A 102 8.75 -20.49 2.26
N VAL A 103 8.75 -19.27 1.73
CA VAL A 103 8.89 -18.05 2.55
C VAL A 103 7.69 -17.79 3.47
N ARG A 104 6.58 -18.52 3.28
CA ARG A 104 5.33 -18.35 4.07
C ARG A 104 4.90 -19.63 4.80
N GLY A 105 5.70 -20.67 4.78
CA GLY A 105 5.35 -21.96 5.41
C GLY A 105 4.27 -22.73 4.66
N GLY A 106 4.28 -22.65 3.33
CA GLY A 106 3.28 -23.26 2.46
C GLY A 106 1.96 -22.49 2.44
N VAL A 107 0.96 -23.10 1.80
CA VAL A 107 -0.40 -22.54 1.72
C VAL A 107 -1.02 -22.34 3.11
N VAL A 108 -0.87 -23.30 3.99
CA VAL A 108 -1.42 -23.26 5.36
C VAL A 108 -0.78 -22.13 6.17
N GLY A 109 0.54 -21.99 6.08
CA GLY A 109 1.25 -20.89 6.75
C GLY A 109 0.86 -19.53 6.20
N HIS A 110 0.71 -19.40 4.88
CA HIS A 110 0.23 -18.17 4.25
C HIS A 110 -1.17 -17.79 4.73
N GLU A 111 -2.11 -18.73 4.75
CA GLU A 111 -3.47 -18.48 5.25
C GLU A 111 -3.45 -18.05 6.73
N ALA A 112 -2.66 -18.74 7.57
CA ALA A 112 -2.53 -18.39 8.98
C ALA A 112 -1.99 -16.97 9.16
N ILE A 113 -0.99 -16.54 8.38
CA ILE A 113 -0.47 -15.17 8.39
C ILE A 113 -1.58 -14.17 8.03
N ARG A 114 -2.37 -14.44 6.96
CA ARG A 114 -3.47 -13.56 6.54
C ARG A 114 -4.53 -13.38 7.63
N ARG A 115 -4.98 -14.50 8.22
CA ARG A 115 -5.98 -14.46 9.29
C ARG A 115 -5.46 -13.76 10.55
N THR A 116 -4.22 -14.06 10.95
CA THR A 116 -3.60 -13.40 12.11
C THR A 116 -3.44 -11.89 11.89
N ALA A 117 -3.02 -11.46 10.70
CA ALA A 117 -2.91 -10.04 10.38
C ALA A 117 -4.29 -9.35 10.42
N ALA A 118 -5.32 -9.96 9.79
CA ALA A 118 -6.68 -9.44 9.81
C ALA A 118 -7.22 -9.30 11.25
N ASP A 119 -7.09 -10.33 12.08
CA ASP A 119 -7.57 -10.30 13.47
C ASP A 119 -6.84 -9.24 14.31
N ARG A 120 -5.52 -9.09 14.12
CA ARG A 120 -4.72 -8.06 14.82
C ARG A 120 -5.14 -6.65 14.40
N MET A 121 -5.30 -6.40 13.11
CA MET A 121 -5.79 -5.12 12.60
C MET A 121 -7.18 -4.79 13.15
N LEU A 122 -8.13 -5.73 13.09
CA LEU A 122 -9.50 -5.54 13.59
C LEU A 122 -9.54 -5.30 15.10
N THR A 123 -8.66 -5.95 15.86
CA THR A 123 -8.53 -5.73 17.31
C THR A 123 -8.00 -4.33 17.60
N ASP A 124 -6.97 -3.88 16.89
CA ASP A 124 -6.41 -2.54 17.04
C ASP A 124 -7.39 -1.46 16.57
N LEU A 125 -8.11 -1.68 15.46
CA LEU A 125 -9.17 -0.78 14.99
C LEU A 125 -10.26 -0.57 16.07
N ALA A 126 -10.63 -1.62 16.77
CA ALA A 126 -11.62 -1.52 17.85
C ALA A 126 -11.08 -0.78 19.08
N ALA A 127 -9.78 -0.92 19.38
CA ALA A 127 -9.13 -0.31 20.54
C ALA A 127 -8.64 1.12 20.28
N SER A 128 -8.26 1.46 19.05
CA SER A 128 -7.63 2.72 18.65
C SER A 128 -8.11 3.16 17.26
N PRO A 129 -9.42 3.43 17.08
CA PRO A 129 -10.03 3.74 15.79
C PRO A 129 -9.42 5.00 15.12
N GLU A 130 -8.84 5.90 15.90
CA GLU A 130 -8.18 7.11 15.41
C GLU A 130 -6.96 6.83 14.50
N ARG A 131 -6.44 5.62 14.54
CA ARG A 131 -5.33 5.19 13.66
C ARG A 131 -5.79 4.81 12.24
N TYR A 132 -7.09 4.62 12.06
CA TYR A 132 -7.67 4.09 10.81
C TYR A 132 -8.61 5.13 10.20
N ILE A 133 -8.12 5.84 9.20
CA ILE A 133 -8.76 7.03 8.65
C ILE A 133 -9.43 6.67 7.34
N ALA A 134 -10.72 6.98 7.20
CA ALA A 134 -11.42 6.85 5.94
C ALA A 134 -10.91 7.89 4.94
N GLY A 135 -10.38 7.45 3.80
CA GLY A 135 -9.86 8.34 2.76
C GLY A 135 -9.39 7.54 1.54
N ALA A 136 -9.33 8.21 0.41
CA ALA A 136 -8.91 7.61 -0.87
C ALA A 136 -7.99 8.53 -1.64
N LEU A 137 -6.98 7.96 -2.31
CA LEU A 137 -6.18 8.66 -3.29
C LEU A 137 -7.07 9.12 -4.47
N PRO A 138 -6.77 10.23 -5.10
CA PRO A 138 -5.60 11.10 -4.91
C PRO A 138 -5.84 12.28 -3.95
N SER A 139 -6.77 12.19 -3.01
CA SER A 139 -7.05 13.27 -2.05
C SER A 139 -7.22 12.69 -0.65
N LEU A 140 -6.20 12.81 0.19
CA LEU A 140 -6.18 12.25 1.52
C LEU A 140 -6.48 13.30 2.60
N PRO A 141 -7.25 12.96 3.64
CA PRO A 141 -7.61 13.89 4.72
C PRO A 141 -6.46 14.08 5.72
N LEU A 142 -5.25 14.26 5.23
CA LEU A 142 -4.03 14.44 6.02
C LEU A 142 -3.36 15.77 5.67
N ALA A 143 -2.73 16.40 6.67
CA ALA A 143 -1.95 17.60 6.45
C ALA A 143 -0.67 17.31 5.66
N SER A 144 -0.15 18.31 4.93
CA SER A 144 1.18 18.25 4.34
C SER A 144 2.23 18.06 5.43
N ASP A 145 3.28 17.30 5.14
CA ASP A 145 4.40 17.04 6.05
C ASP A 145 3.99 16.41 7.40
N SER A 146 2.86 15.67 7.39
CA SER A 146 2.35 15.01 8.60
C SER A 146 2.98 13.64 8.88
N ALA A 147 3.75 13.09 7.95
CA ALA A 147 4.47 11.83 8.09
C ALA A 147 5.91 11.95 7.61
N ASP A 148 6.71 10.95 7.92
CA ASP A 148 8.09 10.81 7.48
C ASP A 148 8.21 9.80 6.32
N LEU A 149 7.29 8.84 6.25
CA LEU A 149 7.22 7.81 5.21
C LEU A 149 5.76 7.45 4.88
N VAL A 150 5.44 7.34 3.58
CA VAL A 150 4.19 6.73 3.11
C VAL A 150 4.50 5.40 2.44
N LEU A 151 3.75 4.36 2.80
CA LEU A 151 3.80 3.03 2.19
C LEU A 151 2.56 2.81 1.32
N CYS A 152 2.76 2.38 0.07
CA CYS A 152 1.64 2.05 -0.82
C CYS A 152 1.77 0.60 -1.29
N SER A 153 0.93 -0.27 -0.69
CA SER A 153 0.94 -1.70 -0.91
C SER A 153 -0.16 -2.12 -1.88
N HIS A 154 0.22 -2.79 -2.98
CA HIS A 154 -0.70 -3.52 -3.88
C HIS A 154 -1.92 -2.71 -4.37
N LEU A 155 -1.73 -1.45 -4.72
CA LEU A 155 -2.76 -0.62 -5.33
C LEU A 155 -2.34 -0.18 -6.75
N LEU A 156 -1.44 0.77 -6.87
CA LEU A 156 -1.22 1.53 -8.10
C LEU A 156 -0.91 0.64 -9.30
N PHE A 157 0.13 -0.18 -9.22
CA PHE A 157 0.52 -1.04 -10.33
C PHE A 157 -0.27 -2.34 -10.37
N THR A 158 -0.72 -2.84 -9.22
CA THR A 158 -1.53 -4.06 -9.14
C THR A 158 -2.84 -3.93 -9.93
N TYR A 159 -3.44 -2.74 -9.94
CA TYR A 159 -4.69 -2.43 -10.65
C TYR A 159 -4.47 -1.46 -11.82
N ALA A 160 -3.31 -1.57 -12.49
CA ALA A 160 -2.93 -0.68 -13.59
C ALA A 160 -3.88 -0.75 -14.81
N ASP A 161 -4.65 -1.81 -14.94
CA ASP A 161 -5.70 -1.96 -15.96
C ASP A 161 -6.91 -1.04 -15.73
N ARG A 162 -7.00 -0.39 -14.55
CA ARG A 162 -8.10 0.47 -14.12
C ARG A 162 -7.68 1.92 -13.86
N MET A 163 -6.42 2.21 -14.03
CA MET A 163 -5.80 3.49 -13.71
C MET A 163 -5.00 3.98 -14.93
N ASP A 164 -5.21 5.20 -15.33
CA ASP A 164 -4.38 5.81 -16.36
C ASP A 164 -3.06 6.38 -15.77
N LEU A 165 -2.21 6.94 -16.63
CA LEU A 165 -0.93 7.52 -16.21
C LEU A 165 -1.12 8.71 -15.26
N SER A 166 -2.16 9.53 -15.43
CA SER A 166 -2.41 10.67 -14.54
C SER A 166 -2.85 10.20 -13.16
N ASP A 167 -3.69 9.17 -13.07
CA ASP A 167 -4.10 8.60 -11.78
C ASP A 167 -2.91 8.13 -10.95
N HIS A 168 -1.94 7.45 -11.58
CA HIS A 168 -0.72 7.04 -10.88
C HIS A 168 0.09 8.23 -10.38
N VAL A 169 0.25 9.26 -11.23
CA VAL A 169 1.04 10.45 -10.87
C VAL A 169 0.36 11.25 -9.78
N ASP A 170 -0.94 11.52 -9.90
CA ASP A 170 -1.70 12.31 -8.94
C ASP A 170 -1.73 11.62 -7.57
N ALA A 171 -1.89 10.30 -7.53
CA ALA A 171 -1.79 9.51 -6.30
C ALA A 171 -0.40 9.62 -5.65
N ILE A 172 0.67 9.52 -6.43
CA ILE A 172 2.04 9.61 -5.89
C ILE A 172 2.37 11.03 -5.43
N VAL A 173 1.92 12.05 -6.15
CA VAL A 173 2.09 13.46 -5.77
C VAL A 173 1.37 13.75 -4.45
N GLU A 174 0.16 13.22 -4.27
CA GLU A 174 -0.59 13.36 -3.02
C GLU A 174 0.14 12.69 -1.86
N MET A 175 0.65 11.46 -2.03
CA MET A 175 1.44 10.79 -1.01
C MET A 175 2.74 11.56 -0.68
N ALA A 176 3.41 12.10 -1.72
CA ALA A 176 4.60 12.94 -1.54
C ALA A 176 4.30 14.31 -0.92
N ARG A 177 3.06 14.79 -0.92
CA ARG A 177 2.64 15.95 -0.14
C ARG A 177 2.67 15.67 1.37
N ILE A 178 2.32 14.44 1.74
CA ILE A 178 2.18 14.01 3.14
C ILE A 178 3.53 13.69 3.77
N ALA A 179 4.44 13.06 3.02
CA ALA A 179 5.75 12.65 3.52
C ALA A 179 6.87 12.96 2.52
N PRO A 180 8.13 13.15 2.97
CA PRO A 180 9.28 13.35 2.10
C PRO A 180 9.63 12.10 1.29
N GLU A 181 9.29 10.89 1.75
CA GLU A 181 9.54 9.63 1.08
C GLU A 181 8.26 8.80 0.93
N VAL A 182 8.11 8.18 -0.24
CA VAL A 182 7.01 7.25 -0.57
C VAL A 182 7.61 5.96 -1.12
N ARG A 183 7.21 4.80 -0.60
CA ARG A 183 7.60 3.49 -1.13
C ARG A 183 6.38 2.76 -1.67
N ILE A 184 6.47 2.28 -2.91
CA ILE A 184 5.36 1.66 -3.64
C ILE A 184 5.75 0.25 -4.08
N TYR A 185 4.91 -0.73 -3.77
CA TYR A 185 5.12 -2.13 -4.11
C TYR A 185 3.78 -2.84 -4.39
N PRO A 186 3.73 -3.80 -5.32
CA PRO A 186 4.74 -4.20 -6.29
C PRO A 186 4.69 -3.36 -7.59
N LEU A 187 5.66 -3.57 -8.50
CA LEU A 187 5.68 -2.97 -9.84
C LEU A 187 5.20 -3.96 -10.91
N VAL A 188 4.26 -4.81 -10.56
CA VAL A 188 3.60 -5.79 -11.43
C VAL A 188 2.08 -5.67 -11.31
N ASP A 189 1.34 -6.09 -12.33
CA ASP A 189 -0.11 -6.14 -12.27
C ASP A 189 -0.63 -7.30 -11.36
N HIS A 190 -1.94 -7.42 -11.22
CA HIS A 190 -2.58 -8.46 -10.42
C HIS A 190 -2.32 -9.89 -10.94
N LEU A 191 -1.90 -10.03 -12.19
CA LEU A 191 -1.48 -11.29 -12.80
C LEU A 191 0.02 -11.57 -12.63
N GLY A 192 0.79 -10.61 -12.12
CA GLY A 192 2.24 -10.73 -11.97
C GLY A 192 3.03 -10.31 -13.23
N ASN A 193 2.40 -9.68 -14.21
CA ASN A 193 3.11 -9.19 -15.37
C ASN A 193 3.86 -7.90 -15.01
N PRO A 194 5.18 -7.81 -15.30
CA PRO A 194 5.93 -6.58 -15.14
C PRO A 194 5.40 -5.45 -16.03
N LEU A 195 5.44 -4.21 -15.52
CA LEU A 195 4.90 -3.02 -16.18
C LEU A 195 6.00 -1.98 -16.51
N PRO A 196 7.08 -2.34 -17.23
CA PRO A 196 8.25 -1.48 -17.39
C PRO A 196 7.95 -0.17 -18.13
N GLU A 197 7.03 -0.18 -19.10
CA GLU A 197 6.66 1.02 -19.88
C GLU A 197 5.87 2.00 -19.01
N LEU A 198 4.91 1.50 -18.24
CA LEU A 198 4.12 2.32 -17.32
C LEU A 198 5.03 2.92 -16.24
N VAL A 199 5.88 2.09 -15.60
CA VAL A 199 6.83 2.55 -14.57
C VAL A 199 7.75 3.65 -15.11
N ARG A 200 8.31 3.48 -16.32
CA ARG A 200 9.14 4.52 -16.97
C ARG A 200 8.37 5.81 -17.21
N SER A 201 7.12 5.69 -17.67
CA SER A 201 6.26 6.85 -17.95
C SER A 201 5.90 7.60 -16.65
N VAL A 202 5.57 6.87 -15.58
CA VAL A 202 5.33 7.44 -14.24
C VAL A 202 6.57 8.19 -13.76
N ILE A 203 7.74 7.57 -13.75
CA ILE A 203 9.01 8.19 -13.34
C ILE A 203 9.30 9.48 -14.14
N ALA A 204 9.10 9.45 -15.47
CA ALA A 204 9.31 10.62 -16.31
C ALA A 204 8.35 11.78 -15.99
N ARG A 205 7.12 11.49 -15.57
CA ARG A 205 6.13 12.49 -15.12
C ARG A 205 6.46 13.02 -13.73
N LEU A 206 6.82 12.15 -12.78
CA LEU A 206 7.21 12.53 -11.42
C LEU A 206 8.40 13.51 -11.40
N LYS A 207 9.35 13.34 -12.32
CA LYS A 207 10.46 14.29 -12.48
C LYS A 207 9.98 15.71 -12.81
N LYS A 208 8.88 15.87 -13.57
CA LYS A 208 8.28 17.18 -13.87
C LYS A 208 7.61 17.79 -12.63
N GLU A 209 7.13 16.94 -11.72
CA GLU A 209 6.56 17.33 -10.42
C GLU A 209 7.65 17.53 -9.34
N ARG A 210 8.94 17.56 -9.72
CA ARG A 210 10.10 17.72 -8.83
C ARG A 210 10.22 16.58 -7.79
N LEU A 211 9.84 15.39 -8.19
CA LEU A 211 10.02 14.17 -7.42
C LEU A 211 11.15 13.35 -8.01
N ALA A 212 12.13 12.99 -7.19
CA ALA A 212 13.15 12.00 -7.54
C ALA A 212 12.57 10.60 -7.38
N SER A 213 13.01 9.68 -8.23
CA SER A 213 12.51 8.29 -8.16
C SER A 213 13.64 7.31 -8.44
N ARG A 214 13.66 6.20 -7.72
CA ARG A 214 14.55 5.07 -7.95
C ARG A 214 13.81 3.76 -7.79
N ILE A 215 14.28 2.74 -8.50
CA ILE A 215 13.77 1.37 -8.38
C ILE A 215 14.76 0.61 -7.51
N GLU A 216 14.24 -0.07 -6.48
CA GLU A 216 15.04 -0.87 -5.56
C GLU A 216 14.62 -2.34 -5.59
N PRO A 217 15.56 -3.27 -5.39
CA PRO A 217 15.24 -4.69 -5.32
C PRO A 217 14.50 -5.04 -4.03
N VAL A 218 13.64 -6.06 -4.11
CA VAL A 218 13.04 -6.75 -2.97
C VAL A 218 13.71 -8.10 -2.80
N ILE A 219 14.25 -8.38 -1.62
CA ILE A 219 15.15 -9.52 -1.39
C ILE A 219 14.40 -10.85 -1.39
N ARG A 220 13.19 -10.90 -0.85
CA ARG A 220 12.37 -12.11 -0.72
C ARG A 220 10.93 -11.85 -1.15
N PRO A 221 10.68 -11.71 -2.46
CA PRO A 221 9.31 -11.50 -2.93
C PRO A 221 8.51 -12.78 -2.79
N PHE A 222 7.33 -12.71 -2.16
CA PHE A 222 6.42 -13.85 -2.13
C PHE A 222 5.84 -14.14 -3.52
N GLN A 223 5.46 -13.12 -4.28
CA GLN A 223 5.15 -13.25 -5.71
C GLN A 223 6.45 -13.15 -6.51
N LEU A 224 6.84 -14.23 -7.18
CA LEU A 224 8.15 -14.37 -7.81
C LEU A 224 8.51 -13.24 -8.80
N ALA A 225 7.53 -12.71 -9.51
CA ALA A 225 7.75 -11.61 -10.46
C ALA A 225 7.84 -10.23 -9.78
N ALA A 226 7.43 -10.09 -8.52
CA ALA A 226 7.37 -8.80 -7.82
C ALA A 226 8.71 -8.48 -7.12
N THR A 227 9.78 -8.40 -7.90
CA THR A 227 11.16 -8.30 -7.41
C THR A 227 11.63 -6.89 -7.10
N THR A 228 10.81 -5.87 -7.36
CA THR A 228 11.20 -4.47 -7.21
C THR A 228 10.11 -3.61 -6.59
N ARG A 229 10.53 -2.54 -5.92
CA ARG A 229 9.69 -1.43 -5.44
C ARG A 229 10.14 -0.11 -6.05
N LEU A 230 9.23 0.86 -6.12
CA LEU A 230 9.53 2.24 -6.47
C LEU A 230 9.66 3.05 -5.18
N VAL A 231 10.78 3.77 -5.06
CA VAL A 231 10.99 4.77 -4.01
C VAL A 231 10.95 6.14 -4.64
N VAL A 232 10.13 7.02 -4.07
CA VAL A 232 9.94 8.40 -4.54
C VAL A 232 10.29 9.36 -3.41
N GLU A 233 11.07 10.38 -3.70
CA GLU A 233 11.51 11.39 -2.74
C GLU A 233 11.26 12.80 -3.26
N ARG A 234 10.87 13.71 -2.39
CA ARG A 234 10.81 15.12 -2.72
C ARG A 234 12.24 15.65 -2.90
N MET A 235 12.48 16.32 -4.03
CA MET A 235 13.75 17.00 -4.24
C MET A 235 13.82 18.19 -3.25
N ASN A 236 14.73 18.09 -2.29
CA ASN A 236 15.00 19.22 -1.40
C ASN A 236 15.44 20.42 -2.23
N HIS A 237 14.78 21.55 -2.03
CA HIS A 237 15.39 22.83 -2.41
C HIS A 237 16.64 22.99 -1.56
N GLN A 238 17.82 22.78 -2.16
CA GLN A 238 18.99 23.41 -1.59
C GLN A 238 18.67 24.92 -1.57
N ARG A 239 18.43 25.45 -0.37
CA ARG A 239 18.41 26.90 -0.21
C ARG A 239 19.79 27.40 -0.63
N PRO A 240 19.85 28.39 -1.52
CA PRO A 240 21.10 29.00 -1.91
C PRO A 240 21.81 29.62 -0.69
#